data_e26919002b7e4cdf3f859f90c503621b
#
_entry.id   e26919002b7e4cdf3f859f90c503621b
#
_cell.length_a   1.000
_cell.length_b   1.000
_cell.length_c   1.000
_cell.angle_alpha   90.00
_cell.angle_beta   90.00
_cell.angle_gamma   90.00
#
_symmetry.space_group_name_H-M   'P 1'
#
loop_
_entity.id
_entity.type
_entity.pdbx_description
1 polymer ?
#
loop_
_entity_poly.entity_id
_entity_poly.type
_entity_poly.pdbx_seq_one_letter_code
_entity_poly.pdbx_strand_id
1 'polypeptide(L)'
;MSLYDERLSVPPAWWLGVPLFGLAVALVLLPFGVPAALGGLLLGSAAAGAATYAYGRSRIEVTIGFLTAGTIRLPIDALGMPEILDPEEALAWRTRRADAHALMLLRSHVPTALRIEIKAPDYHAPYLYLSTRQPHTLVAVLAFAKR
;
A
#
# COMPACT_ATOMS: atom_id res chain seq x y z
N MET A 1 14.84 -15.73 -6.18
CA MET A 1 14.17 -16.44 -5.06
C MET A 1 13.74 -15.38 -4.06
N SER A 2 12.43 -15.26 -3.81
CA SER A 2 11.90 -14.35 -2.81
C SER A 2 12.01 -14.99 -1.43
N LEU A 3 12.60 -14.27 -0.48
CA LEU A 3 12.69 -14.68 0.93
C LEU A 3 11.40 -14.35 1.69
N TYR A 4 10.68 -13.34 1.22
CA TYR A 4 9.41 -12.88 1.79
C TYR A 4 8.54 -12.29 0.69
N ASP A 5 7.25 -12.60 0.72
CA ASP A 5 6.24 -12.05 -0.21
C ASP A 5 4.95 -11.82 0.57
N GLU A 6 4.61 -10.57 0.80
CA GLU A 6 3.36 -10.16 1.42
C GLU A 6 2.51 -9.39 0.42
N ARG A 7 1.30 -9.89 0.16
CA ARG A 7 0.30 -9.18 -0.65
C ARG A 7 -0.64 -8.37 0.25
N LEU A 8 -0.66 -7.08 0.02
CA LEU A 8 -1.53 -6.16 0.74
C LEU A 8 -2.90 -6.05 0.05
N SER A 9 -3.60 -7.19 -0.07
CA SER A 9 -4.93 -7.24 -0.68
C SER A 9 -5.94 -6.42 0.13
N VAL A 10 -6.86 -5.77 -0.57
CA VAL A 10 -7.96 -5.04 0.07
C VAL A 10 -8.94 -5.99 0.78
N PRO A 11 -9.53 -5.56 1.90
CA PRO A 11 -10.57 -6.33 2.59
C PRO A 11 -11.75 -6.61 1.65
N PRO A 12 -12.42 -7.77 1.79
CA PRO A 12 -13.61 -8.11 0.98
C PRO A 12 -14.71 -7.04 1.03
N ALA A 13 -14.85 -6.35 2.15
CA ALA A 13 -15.83 -5.27 2.33
C ALA A 13 -15.66 -4.11 1.33
N TRP A 14 -14.45 -3.86 0.84
CA TRP A 14 -14.21 -2.80 -0.15
C TRP A 14 -14.85 -3.10 -1.51
N TRP A 15 -15.06 -4.38 -1.84
CA TRP A 15 -15.73 -4.79 -3.06
C TRP A 15 -17.22 -4.42 -3.06
N LEU A 16 -17.85 -4.21 -1.90
CA LEU A 16 -19.21 -3.68 -1.79
C LEU A 16 -19.30 -2.22 -2.28
N GLY A 17 -18.22 -1.47 -2.18
CA GLY A 17 -18.13 -0.10 -2.70
C GLY A 17 -18.24 -0.02 -4.22
N VAL A 18 -17.85 -1.09 -4.93
CA VAL A 18 -17.87 -1.13 -6.40
C VAL A 18 -19.27 -0.97 -6.97
N PRO A 19 -20.27 -1.82 -6.62
CA PRO A 19 -21.63 -1.65 -7.11
C PRO A 19 -22.31 -0.40 -6.54
N LEU A 20 -21.99 0.00 -5.31
CA LEU A 20 -22.53 1.24 -4.72
C LEU A 20 -22.06 2.48 -5.48
N PHE A 21 -20.82 2.54 -5.89
CA PHE A 21 -20.30 3.64 -6.72
C PHE A 21 -20.97 3.65 -8.10
N GLY A 22 -21.10 2.48 -8.73
CA GLY A 22 -21.82 2.35 -10.00
C GLY A 22 -23.27 2.81 -9.91
N LEU A 23 -23.96 2.44 -8.82
CA LEU A 23 -25.32 2.88 -8.55
C LEU A 23 -25.43 4.40 -8.36
N ALA A 24 -24.49 5.00 -7.63
CA ALA A 24 -24.44 6.45 -7.46
C ALA A 24 -24.27 7.17 -8.80
N VAL A 25 -23.38 6.69 -9.67
CA VAL A 25 -23.23 7.24 -11.03
C VAL A 25 -24.49 7.09 -11.85
N ALA A 26 -25.16 5.92 -11.77
CA ALA A 26 -26.41 5.67 -12.46
C ALA A 26 -27.53 6.65 -12.03
N LEU A 27 -27.64 6.92 -10.73
CA LEU A 27 -28.62 7.88 -10.21
C LEU A 27 -28.38 9.30 -10.69
N VAL A 28 -27.08 9.72 -10.77
CA VAL A 28 -26.72 11.04 -11.32
C VAL A 28 -27.07 11.15 -12.80
N LEU A 29 -26.96 10.06 -13.56
CA LEU A 29 -27.25 10.03 -15.00
C LEU A 29 -28.71 9.73 -15.33
N LEU A 30 -29.52 9.35 -14.34
CA LEU A 30 -30.94 8.99 -14.55
C LEU A 30 -31.78 10.09 -15.25
N PRO A 31 -31.56 11.42 -14.97
CA PRO A 31 -32.30 12.48 -15.70
C PRO A 31 -32.00 12.52 -17.20
N PHE A 32 -30.94 11.92 -17.67
CA PHE A 32 -30.55 11.84 -19.08
C PHE A 32 -31.14 10.60 -19.79
N GLY A 33 -31.93 9.80 -19.06
CA GLY A 33 -32.60 8.61 -19.53
C GLY A 33 -32.01 7.30 -19.05
N VAL A 34 -32.82 6.22 -19.18
CA VAL A 34 -32.46 4.88 -18.73
C VAL A 34 -31.17 4.34 -19.38
N PRO A 35 -30.91 4.51 -20.69
CA PRO A 35 -29.67 4.06 -21.30
C PRO A 35 -28.43 4.72 -20.70
N ALA A 36 -28.50 6.04 -20.38
CA ALA A 36 -27.42 6.75 -19.73
C ALA A 36 -27.16 6.24 -18.30
N ALA A 37 -28.23 5.98 -17.54
CA ALA A 37 -28.13 5.42 -16.19
C ALA A 37 -27.50 4.02 -16.20
N LEU A 38 -27.88 3.13 -17.12
CA LEU A 38 -27.28 1.81 -17.28
C LEU A 38 -25.81 1.88 -17.70
N GLY A 39 -25.47 2.77 -18.62
CA GLY A 39 -24.10 3.06 -18.99
C GLY A 39 -23.26 3.54 -17.81
N GLY A 40 -23.79 4.43 -17.00
CA GLY A 40 -23.16 4.91 -15.76
C GLY A 40 -22.96 3.83 -14.72
N LEU A 41 -23.94 2.93 -14.54
CA LEU A 41 -23.83 1.78 -13.67
C LEU A 41 -22.66 0.87 -14.07
N LEU A 42 -22.59 0.50 -15.33
CA LEU A 42 -21.57 -0.41 -15.86
C LEU A 42 -20.18 0.23 -15.81
N LEU A 43 -20.04 1.43 -16.36
CA LEU A 43 -18.74 2.12 -16.41
C LEU A 43 -18.26 2.53 -15.02
N GLY A 44 -19.15 3.02 -14.16
CA GLY A 44 -18.85 3.38 -12.78
C GLY A 44 -18.37 2.17 -11.96
N SER A 45 -19.09 1.06 -12.07
CA SER A 45 -18.69 -0.19 -11.40
C SER A 45 -17.38 -0.74 -11.96
N ALA A 46 -17.16 -0.71 -13.27
CA ALA A 46 -15.93 -1.15 -13.89
C ALA A 46 -14.73 -0.29 -13.45
N ALA A 47 -14.88 1.04 -13.42
CA ALA A 47 -13.84 1.95 -12.97
C ALA A 47 -13.49 1.76 -11.49
N ALA A 48 -14.50 1.65 -10.62
CA ALA A 48 -14.33 1.39 -9.20
C ALA A 48 -13.68 0.03 -8.95
N GLY A 49 -14.08 -1.00 -9.68
CA GLY A 49 -13.49 -2.35 -9.60
C GLY A 49 -12.03 -2.37 -10.03
N ALA A 50 -11.69 -1.71 -11.14
CA ALA A 50 -10.33 -1.58 -11.62
C ALA A 50 -9.43 -0.82 -10.61
N ALA A 51 -9.92 0.27 -10.02
CA ALA A 51 -9.22 1.03 -9.00
C ALA A 51 -8.97 0.21 -7.73
N THR A 52 -10.01 -0.51 -7.24
CA THR A 52 -9.90 -1.39 -6.07
C THR A 52 -8.90 -2.52 -6.31
N TYR A 53 -8.93 -3.13 -7.49
CA TYR A 53 -8.00 -4.17 -7.89
C TYR A 53 -6.55 -3.65 -7.96
N ALA A 54 -6.33 -2.50 -8.61
CA ALA A 54 -5.02 -1.88 -8.72
C ALA A 54 -4.45 -1.51 -7.35
N TYR A 55 -5.29 -0.99 -6.45
CA TYR A 55 -4.88 -0.65 -5.08
C TYR A 55 -4.46 -1.90 -4.28
N GLY A 56 -5.15 -3.03 -4.49
CA GLY A 56 -4.85 -4.30 -3.81
C GLY A 56 -3.64 -5.06 -4.36
N ARG A 57 -3.05 -4.64 -5.50
CA ARG A 57 -1.89 -5.31 -6.12
C ARG A 57 -0.55 -5.01 -5.46
N SER A 58 -0.52 -4.06 -4.52
CA SER A 58 0.72 -3.75 -3.83
C SER A 58 1.22 -4.94 -3.02
N ARG A 59 2.50 -5.25 -3.19
CA ARG A 59 3.16 -6.33 -2.46
C ARG A 59 4.49 -5.84 -1.89
N ILE A 60 4.89 -6.45 -0.80
CA ILE A 60 6.22 -6.31 -0.21
C ILE A 60 6.96 -7.60 -0.51
N GLU A 61 8.07 -7.50 -1.19
CA GLU A 61 8.93 -8.63 -1.55
C GLU A 61 10.36 -8.37 -1.09
N VAL A 62 10.94 -9.33 -0.38
CA VAL A 62 12.35 -9.32 -0.01
C VAL A 62 13.05 -10.40 -0.80
N THR A 63 14.04 -9.99 -1.57
CA THR A 63 14.95 -10.88 -2.29
C THR A 63 16.36 -10.71 -1.75
N ILE A 64 17.28 -11.58 -2.14
CA ILE A 64 18.69 -11.42 -1.78
C ILE A 64 19.20 -10.10 -2.36
N GLY A 65 19.54 -9.15 -1.50
CA GLY A 65 20.08 -7.85 -1.85
C GLY A 65 19.09 -6.71 -2.07
N PHE A 66 17.78 -6.98 -2.23
CA PHE A 66 16.78 -5.95 -2.50
C PHE A 66 15.49 -6.12 -1.71
N LEU A 67 14.96 -4.99 -1.22
CA LEU A 67 13.59 -4.85 -0.74
C LEU A 67 12.77 -4.13 -1.81
N THR A 68 11.70 -4.76 -2.25
CA THR A 68 10.73 -4.17 -3.18
C THR A 68 9.40 -3.96 -2.46
N ALA A 69 8.91 -2.74 -2.45
CA ALA A 69 7.65 -2.37 -1.83
C ALA A 69 6.80 -1.55 -2.81
N GLY A 70 5.84 -2.20 -3.45
CA GLY A 70 5.08 -1.61 -4.55
C GLY A 70 5.98 -1.23 -5.72
N THR A 71 6.13 0.07 -5.99
CA THR A 71 7.03 0.62 -7.02
C THR A 71 8.42 0.99 -6.49
N ILE A 72 8.62 0.93 -5.17
CA ILE A 72 9.86 1.30 -4.50
C ILE A 72 10.76 0.07 -4.44
N ARG A 73 12.00 0.20 -4.95
CA ARG A 73 13.03 -0.84 -4.87
C ARG A 73 14.30 -0.25 -4.25
N LEU A 74 14.72 -0.82 -3.13
CA LEU A 74 15.90 -0.37 -2.38
C LEU A 74 16.85 -1.54 -2.14
N PRO A 75 18.18 -1.31 -2.26
CA PRO A 75 19.17 -2.29 -1.83
C PRO A 75 19.12 -2.44 -0.30
N ILE A 76 19.22 -3.66 0.19
CA ILE A 76 19.13 -3.97 1.63
C ILE A 76 20.27 -3.30 2.40
N ASP A 77 21.43 -3.13 1.78
CA ASP A 77 22.59 -2.48 2.39
C ASP A 77 22.37 -0.97 2.68
N ALA A 78 21.47 -0.34 1.90
CA ALA A 78 21.08 1.05 2.11
C ALA A 78 20.09 1.24 3.29
N LEU A 79 19.53 0.15 3.80
CA LEU A 79 18.53 0.17 4.87
C LEU A 79 19.22 0.14 6.24
N GLY A 80 18.78 1.02 7.13
CA GLY A 80 19.18 1.06 8.53
C GLY A 80 18.53 -0.03 9.38
N MET A 81 18.40 0.24 10.67
CA MET A 81 17.65 -0.65 11.56
C MET A 81 16.15 -0.48 11.36
N PRO A 82 15.41 -1.59 11.20
CA PRO A 82 13.96 -1.53 11.13
C PRO A 82 13.36 -1.30 12.52
N GLU A 83 12.37 -0.40 12.58
CA GLU A 83 11.59 -0.09 13.77
C GLU A 83 10.14 -0.52 13.54
N ILE A 84 9.63 -1.36 14.44
CA ILE A 84 8.24 -1.81 14.37
C ILE A 84 7.37 -0.75 15.02
N LEU A 85 6.36 -0.28 14.28
CA LEU A 85 5.40 0.71 14.73
C LEU A 85 4.09 0.01 15.12
N ASP A 86 3.62 0.28 16.33
CA ASP A 86 2.27 -0.10 16.74
C ASP A 86 1.21 0.75 15.98
N PRO A 87 -0.09 0.44 16.07
CA PRO A 87 -1.11 1.19 15.34
C PRO A 87 -1.15 2.69 15.66
N GLU A 88 -0.86 3.08 16.89
CA GLU A 88 -0.85 4.49 17.31
C GLU A 88 0.38 5.23 16.75
N GLU A 89 1.55 4.65 16.86
CA GLU A 89 2.78 5.18 16.28
C GLU A 89 2.72 5.20 14.76
N ALA A 90 2.19 4.15 14.13
CA ALA A 90 2.00 4.09 12.69
C ALA A 90 1.09 5.22 12.21
N LEU A 91 0.01 5.51 12.94
CA LEU A 91 -0.85 6.65 12.65
C LEU A 91 -0.11 7.99 12.78
N ALA A 92 0.70 8.15 13.84
CA ALA A 92 1.48 9.37 14.05
C ALA A 92 2.50 9.61 12.92
N TRP A 93 3.20 8.56 12.45
CA TRP A 93 4.18 8.64 11.38
C TRP A 93 3.60 8.85 9.99
N ARG A 94 2.36 8.45 9.75
CA ARG A 94 1.68 8.72 8.47
C ARG A 94 0.88 10.04 8.45
N THR A 95 0.78 10.73 9.59
CA THR A 95 0.05 12.00 9.73
C THR A 95 0.94 13.11 10.25
N ARG A 96 1.06 13.25 11.58
CA ARG A 96 1.73 14.37 12.24
C ARG A 96 3.26 14.38 12.07
N ARG A 97 3.88 13.21 11.93
CA ARG A 97 5.34 13.02 11.80
C ARG A 97 5.76 12.67 10.37
N ALA A 98 4.82 12.70 9.41
CA ALA A 98 5.12 12.39 8.03
C ALA A 98 6.10 13.41 7.44
N ASP A 99 7.14 12.91 6.77
CA ASP A 99 8.06 13.72 5.99
C ASP A 99 7.70 13.63 4.51
N ALA A 100 7.61 14.77 3.83
CA ALA A 100 7.26 14.83 2.42
C ALA A 100 8.32 14.16 1.50
N HIS A 101 9.54 14.00 1.99
CA HIS A 101 10.63 13.35 1.25
C HIS A 101 10.79 11.86 1.57
N ALA A 102 10.03 11.34 2.55
CA ALA A 102 10.07 9.93 2.91
C ALA A 102 9.42 9.06 1.84
N LEU A 103 9.96 7.86 1.64
CA LEU A 103 9.34 6.84 0.82
C LEU A 103 8.26 6.12 1.63
N MET A 104 7.03 6.16 1.17
CA MET A 104 5.91 5.62 1.93
C MET A 104 5.06 4.66 1.10
N LEU A 105 4.94 3.42 1.55
CA LEU A 105 3.93 2.48 1.10
C LEU A 105 2.77 2.47 2.10
N LEU A 106 1.84 3.39 1.92
CA LEU A 106 0.68 3.56 2.79
C LEU A 106 -0.46 2.66 2.36
N ARG A 107 -1.00 1.90 3.32
CA ARG A 107 -2.24 1.13 3.18
C ARG A 107 -3.11 1.37 4.41
N SER A 108 -4.16 2.13 4.23
CA SER A 108 -5.05 2.57 5.32
C SER A 108 -5.74 1.43 6.07
N HIS A 109 -5.92 0.28 5.40
CA HIS A 109 -6.53 -0.92 5.97
C HIS A 109 -5.54 -1.80 6.76
N VAL A 110 -4.25 -1.43 6.80
CA VAL A 110 -3.22 -2.13 7.56
C VAL A 110 -2.80 -1.25 8.74
N PRO A 111 -3.11 -1.65 9.99
CA PRO A 111 -2.90 -0.80 11.16
C PRO A 111 -1.43 -0.73 11.61
N THR A 112 -0.67 -1.78 11.38
CA THR A 112 0.75 -1.88 11.78
C THR A 112 1.69 -1.50 10.64
N ALA A 113 2.88 -1.04 10.98
CA ALA A 113 3.86 -0.60 10.02
C ALA A 113 5.28 -0.89 10.46
N LEU A 114 6.20 -0.79 9.51
CA LEU A 114 7.63 -0.85 9.70
C LEU A 114 8.25 0.44 9.19
N ARG A 115 9.05 1.09 10.00
CA ARG A 115 9.87 2.23 9.62
C ARG A 115 11.32 1.80 9.51
N ILE A 116 11.99 2.16 8.43
CA ILE A 116 13.40 1.81 8.20
C ILE A 116 14.13 3.08 7.77
N GLU A 117 15.16 3.47 8.50
CA GLU A 117 16.01 4.58 8.11
C GLU A 117 16.79 4.25 6.83
N ILE A 118 16.92 5.20 5.92
CA ILE A 118 17.71 5.04 4.69
C ILE A 118 19.07 5.70 4.91
N LYS A 119 20.14 4.90 4.85
CA LYS A 119 21.51 5.34 5.11
C LYS A 119 22.33 5.66 3.85
N ALA A 120 21.77 5.38 2.67
CA ALA A 120 22.50 5.61 1.43
C ALA A 120 22.41 7.08 1.00
N PRO A 121 23.55 7.74 0.72
CA PRO A 121 23.59 9.17 0.33
C PRO A 121 22.92 9.43 -1.03
N ASP A 122 22.78 8.41 -1.87
CA ASP A 122 22.15 8.52 -3.20
C ASP A 122 20.63 8.65 -3.13
N TYR A 123 20.03 8.38 -1.98
CA TYR A 123 18.59 8.51 -1.77
C TYR A 123 18.30 9.74 -0.93
N HIS A 124 17.56 10.69 -1.48
CA HIS A 124 17.14 11.92 -0.78
C HIS A 124 16.00 11.69 0.24
N ALA A 125 15.62 10.44 0.47
CA ALA A 125 14.58 10.08 1.42
C ALA A 125 15.17 9.72 2.78
N PRO A 126 14.65 10.29 3.90
CA PRO A 126 15.19 10.05 5.22
C PRO A 126 14.86 8.66 5.75
N TYR A 127 13.71 8.13 5.40
CA TYR A 127 13.23 6.82 5.82
C TYR A 127 12.24 6.20 4.84
N LEU A 128 12.07 4.89 4.96
CA LEU A 128 11.04 4.10 4.29
C LEU A 128 9.96 3.71 5.31
N TYR A 129 8.70 4.01 5.01
CA TYR A 129 7.54 3.60 5.79
C TYR A 129 6.77 2.54 5.02
N LEU A 130 6.58 1.37 5.63
CA LEU A 130 5.86 0.24 5.04
C LEU A 130 4.67 -0.16 5.91
N SER A 131 3.46 -0.09 5.37
CA SER A 131 2.31 -0.76 6.00
C SER A 131 2.44 -2.27 5.80
N THR A 132 2.54 -3.03 6.88
CA THR A 132 2.67 -4.49 6.86
C THR A 132 1.85 -5.12 7.98
N ARG A 133 1.26 -6.29 7.70
CA ARG A 133 0.53 -7.09 8.68
C ARG A 133 1.45 -7.95 9.54
N GLN A 134 2.69 -8.15 9.09
CA GLN A 134 3.65 -9.05 9.72
C GLN A 134 5.00 -8.35 9.95
N PRO A 135 5.04 -7.26 10.74
CA PRO A 135 6.25 -6.48 10.93
C PRO A 135 7.40 -7.29 11.54
N HIS A 136 7.11 -8.19 12.48
CA HIS A 136 8.13 -9.05 13.12
C HIS A 136 8.77 -10.02 12.12
N THR A 137 7.96 -10.65 11.26
CA THR A 137 8.46 -11.56 10.22
C THR A 137 9.33 -10.81 9.22
N LEU A 138 8.89 -9.63 8.79
CA LEU A 138 9.62 -8.80 7.85
C LEU A 138 10.97 -8.35 8.42
N VAL A 139 11.04 -7.97 9.70
CA VAL A 139 12.29 -7.64 10.39
C VAL A 139 13.25 -8.82 10.42
N ALA A 140 12.75 -10.02 10.76
CA ALA A 140 13.58 -11.23 10.81
C ALA A 140 14.17 -11.58 9.42
N VAL A 141 13.35 -11.46 8.37
CA VAL A 141 13.80 -11.71 6.98
C VAL A 141 14.82 -10.67 6.52
N LEU A 142 14.61 -9.40 6.84
CA LEU A 142 15.58 -8.34 6.52
C LEU A 142 16.92 -8.56 7.24
N ALA A 143 16.87 -8.98 8.50
CA ALA A 143 18.10 -9.32 9.26
C ALA A 143 18.84 -10.53 8.65
N PHE A 144 18.10 -11.52 8.15
CA PHE A 144 18.68 -12.67 7.45
C PHE A 144 19.28 -12.27 6.09
N ALA A 145 18.59 -11.42 5.33
CA ALA A 145 19.03 -10.98 4.01
C ALA A 145 20.24 -10.02 4.04
N LYS A 146 20.58 -9.47 5.23
CA LYS A 146 21.77 -8.62 5.47
C LYS A 146 23.05 -9.42 5.75
N ARG A 147 22.94 -10.71 5.98
CA ARG A 147 24.09 -11.58 6.29
C ARG A 147 24.76 -12.09 5.02
#